data_c3a829bf1227a0ad614f1117060d0256
#
_entry.id   c3a829bf1227a0ad614f1117060d0256
#
_cell.length_a   1.000
_cell.length_b   1.000
_cell.length_c   1.000
_cell.angle_alpha   90.00
_cell.angle_beta   90.00
_cell.angle_gamma   90.00
#
_symmetry.space_group_name_H-M   'P 1'
#
loop_
_entity.id
_entity.type
_entity.pdbx_description
1 polymer ?
#
loop_
_entity_poly.entity_id
_entity_poly.type
_entity_poly.pdbx_seq_one_letter_code
_entity_poly.pdbx_strand_id
1 'polypeptide(L)'
;YFAVQALELEPAPDSTLHYVTAGSIRSSLAGRLNGNFFTIDLDATRQLFESAPWVRRATVRRVWPDTLKISIEEQQPLGLWNENQMINTWGESFTANTGALDDDVSLPQLRGPEGTESLVVQRYAELARWFAPLDLHVTELELSARYAWRAHLSNDMALDLGRDPGADAPDPHGLPGALPFAARIERFVQFLPPALARLEGRQILHADLRYPNGFALKLAPLP
;
A
#
# COMPACT_ATOMS: atom_id res chain seq x y z
N TYR A 1 -41.73 -14.58 18.05
CA TYR A 1 -40.79 -13.44 18.07
C TYR A 1 -39.36 -13.99 18.12
N PHE A 2 -38.73 -14.11 16.95
CA PHE A 2 -37.33 -14.57 16.82
C PHE A 2 -36.44 -13.37 16.52
N ALA A 3 -36.27 -12.47 17.48
CA ALA A 3 -35.35 -11.37 17.38
C ALA A 3 -33.91 -11.92 17.37
N VAL A 4 -33.01 -11.27 16.64
CA VAL A 4 -31.58 -11.52 16.80
C VAL A 4 -31.15 -11.00 18.16
N GLN A 5 -30.65 -11.89 19.02
CA GLN A 5 -30.31 -11.60 20.42
C GLN A 5 -28.81 -11.34 20.59
N ALA A 6 -27.97 -11.96 19.75
CA ALA A 6 -26.54 -11.83 19.84
C ALA A 6 -25.88 -11.60 18.47
N LEU A 7 -24.84 -10.76 18.46
CA LEU A 7 -23.88 -10.58 17.38
C LEU A 7 -22.52 -11.05 17.90
N GLU A 8 -22.01 -12.12 17.33
CA GLU A 8 -20.66 -12.62 17.63
C GLU A 8 -19.70 -12.19 16.53
N LEU A 9 -18.66 -11.43 16.91
CA LEU A 9 -17.60 -11.01 16.02
C LEU A 9 -16.40 -11.91 16.23
N GLU A 10 -15.84 -12.43 15.13
CA GLU A 10 -14.61 -13.20 15.14
C GLU A 10 -13.70 -12.75 13.99
N PRO A 11 -12.36 -12.89 14.13
CA PRO A 11 -11.48 -12.72 12.98
C PRO A 11 -11.75 -13.79 11.92
N ALA A 12 -11.55 -13.46 10.65
CA ALA A 12 -11.53 -14.44 9.58
C ALA A 12 -10.35 -15.42 9.78
N PRO A 13 -10.39 -16.64 9.20
CA PRO A 13 -9.27 -17.56 9.26
C PRO A 13 -7.96 -16.87 8.84
N ASP A 14 -6.89 -17.13 9.58
CA ASP A 14 -5.55 -16.55 9.37
C ASP A 14 -5.49 -15.01 9.47
N SER A 15 -6.47 -14.39 10.13
CA SER A 15 -6.55 -12.95 10.38
C SER A 15 -6.58 -12.65 11.88
N THR A 16 -6.17 -11.44 12.24
CA THR A 16 -6.31 -10.88 13.59
C THR A 16 -7.05 -9.55 13.49
N LEU A 17 -7.78 -9.17 14.54
CA LEU A 17 -8.43 -7.88 14.64
C LEU A 17 -7.58 -6.97 15.52
N HIS A 18 -7.07 -5.89 14.93
CA HIS A 18 -6.24 -4.89 15.61
C HIS A 18 -6.97 -3.54 15.67
N TYR A 19 -7.47 -3.09 14.55
CA TYR A 19 -8.17 -1.80 14.41
C TYR A 19 -9.70 -1.94 14.55
N VAL A 20 -10.25 -3.12 14.21
CA VAL A 20 -11.69 -3.39 14.34
C VAL A 20 -12.01 -3.82 15.77
N THR A 21 -12.77 -3.00 16.48
CA THR A 21 -13.26 -3.29 17.83
C THR A 21 -14.77 -3.48 17.84
N ALA A 22 -15.29 -4.19 18.86
CA ALA A 22 -16.73 -4.29 19.05
C ALA A 22 -17.42 -2.91 19.20
N GLY A 23 -16.68 -1.93 19.75
CA GLY A 23 -17.14 -0.54 19.88
C GLY A 23 -17.25 0.18 18.53
N SER A 24 -16.21 0.09 17.69
CA SER A 24 -16.20 0.72 16.35
C SER A 24 -17.30 0.14 15.46
N ILE A 25 -17.46 -1.18 15.47
CA ILE A 25 -18.53 -1.86 14.75
C ILE A 25 -19.91 -1.45 15.26
N ARG A 26 -20.12 -1.45 16.58
CA ARG A 26 -21.40 -1.03 17.15
C ARG A 26 -21.76 0.39 16.76
N SER A 27 -20.80 1.31 16.78
CA SER A 27 -21.03 2.70 16.38
C SER A 27 -21.41 2.83 14.91
N SER A 28 -20.76 2.06 14.02
CA SER A 28 -21.01 2.08 12.58
C SER A 28 -22.36 1.44 12.20
N LEU A 29 -22.85 0.50 13.01
CA LEU A 29 -24.05 -0.28 12.71
C LEU A 29 -25.29 0.18 13.48
N ALA A 30 -25.16 1.11 14.42
CA ALA A 30 -26.25 1.52 15.33
C ALA A 30 -27.51 1.90 14.54
N GLY A 31 -28.61 1.20 14.78
CA GLY A 31 -29.93 1.43 14.17
C GLY A 31 -30.05 1.03 12.68
N ARG A 32 -29.02 0.42 12.08
CA ARG A 32 -29.02 0.06 10.65
C ARG A 32 -29.35 -1.41 10.39
N LEU A 33 -29.29 -2.27 11.41
CA LEU A 33 -29.70 -3.67 11.30
C LEU A 33 -31.22 -3.78 11.43
N ASN A 34 -31.89 -4.28 10.39
CA ASN A 34 -33.35 -4.43 10.33
C ASN A 34 -33.72 -5.89 10.07
N GLY A 35 -34.80 -6.35 10.74
CA GLY A 35 -35.30 -7.68 10.57
C GLY A 35 -35.18 -8.54 11.83
N ASN A 36 -35.69 -9.77 11.76
CA ASN A 36 -35.54 -10.79 12.79
C ASN A 36 -34.60 -11.89 12.28
N PHE A 37 -34.30 -12.88 13.13
CA PHE A 37 -33.37 -13.96 12.81
C PHE A 37 -33.64 -14.66 11.47
N PHE A 38 -34.90 -14.77 11.04
CA PHE A 38 -35.29 -15.45 9.80
C PHE A 38 -35.37 -14.49 8.61
N THR A 39 -35.77 -13.23 8.85
CA THR A 39 -36.05 -12.24 7.79
C THR A 39 -34.90 -11.29 7.51
N ILE A 40 -33.86 -11.29 8.36
CA ILE A 40 -32.68 -10.44 8.14
C ILE A 40 -32.00 -10.83 6.84
N ASP A 41 -31.71 -9.83 6.00
CA ASP A 41 -30.95 -9.98 4.78
C ASP A 41 -29.45 -10.09 5.12
N LEU A 42 -28.87 -11.27 4.89
CA LEU A 42 -27.47 -11.52 5.20
C LEU A 42 -26.51 -10.77 4.25
N ASP A 43 -26.88 -10.57 2.99
CA ASP A 43 -26.05 -9.83 2.03
C ASP A 43 -26.06 -8.34 2.34
N ALA A 44 -27.22 -7.77 2.62
CA ALA A 44 -27.31 -6.39 3.08
C ALA A 44 -26.56 -6.19 4.42
N THR A 45 -26.65 -7.16 5.32
CA THR A 45 -25.91 -7.14 6.60
C THR A 45 -24.41 -7.21 6.35
N ARG A 46 -23.92 -8.10 5.47
CA ARG A 46 -22.51 -8.18 5.07
C ARG A 46 -22.00 -6.85 4.54
N GLN A 47 -22.71 -6.27 3.57
CA GLN A 47 -22.34 -4.97 2.99
C GLN A 47 -22.28 -3.86 4.04
N LEU A 48 -23.19 -3.90 5.02
CA LEU A 48 -23.18 -2.97 6.11
C LEU A 48 -21.92 -3.09 6.98
N PHE A 49 -21.46 -4.31 7.29
CA PHE A 49 -20.20 -4.53 8.00
C PHE A 49 -18.99 -4.07 7.15
N GLU A 50 -18.99 -4.39 5.86
CA GLU A 50 -17.93 -3.96 4.92
C GLU A 50 -17.88 -2.44 4.70
N SER A 51 -18.94 -1.71 5.04
CA SER A 51 -18.93 -0.24 5.02
C SER A 51 -18.26 0.40 6.24
N ALA A 52 -17.95 -0.41 7.27
CA ALA A 52 -17.28 0.09 8.46
C ALA A 52 -15.78 0.29 8.16
N PRO A 53 -15.15 1.38 8.67
CA PRO A 53 -13.73 1.59 8.56
C PRO A 53 -12.95 0.38 9.06
N TRP A 54 -11.84 0.08 8.43
CA TRP A 54 -10.95 -1.04 8.74
C TRP A 54 -11.49 -2.44 8.42
N VAL A 55 -12.75 -2.60 8.03
CA VAL A 55 -13.28 -3.87 7.56
C VAL A 55 -13.02 -4.02 6.07
N ARG A 56 -12.21 -5.00 5.69
CA ARG A 56 -11.96 -5.33 4.28
C ARG A 56 -13.06 -6.21 3.72
N ARG A 57 -13.36 -7.30 4.42
CA ARG A 57 -14.42 -8.25 4.04
C ARG A 57 -15.13 -8.75 5.28
N ALA A 58 -16.40 -9.10 5.13
CA ALA A 58 -17.18 -9.72 6.17
C ALA A 58 -17.91 -10.96 5.64
N THR A 59 -18.07 -11.96 6.49
CA THR A 59 -18.95 -13.10 6.24
C THR A 59 -19.96 -13.16 7.37
N VAL A 60 -21.24 -13.23 7.02
CA VAL A 60 -22.34 -13.26 7.98
C VAL A 60 -23.05 -14.59 7.88
N ARG A 61 -23.21 -15.28 9.00
CA ARG A 61 -23.97 -16.54 9.07
C ARG A 61 -24.91 -16.58 10.27
N ARG A 62 -26.01 -17.29 10.10
CA ARG A 62 -26.94 -17.57 11.22
C ARG A 62 -26.42 -18.73 12.05
N VAL A 63 -26.45 -18.55 13.36
CA VAL A 63 -26.23 -19.62 14.35
C VAL A 63 -27.48 -19.73 15.17
N TRP A 64 -28.16 -20.87 15.02
CA TRP A 64 -29.40 -21.13 15.72
C TRP A 64 -29.19 -21.11 17.25
N PRO A 65 -30.10 -20.56 18.09
CA PRO A 65 -31.49 -20.16 17.72
C PRO A 65 -31.65 -18.69 17.30
N ASP A 66 -30.73 -17.76 17.63
CA ASP A 66 -30.99 -16.32 17.59
C ASP A 66 -29.72 -15.47 17.39
N THR A 67 -28.62 -16.09 17.02
CA THR A 67 -27.29 -15.45 16.92
C THR A 67 -26.87 -15.24 15.46
N LEU A 68 -26.33 -14.07 15.15
CA LEU A 68 -25.55 -13.83 13.91
C LEU A 68 -24.08 -13.89 14.25
N LYS A 69 -23.34 -14.73 13.52
CA LYS A 69 -21.91 -14.82 13.61
C LYS A 69 -21.27 -14.13 12.41
N ILE A 70 -20.39 -13.18 12.70
CA ILE A 70 -19.74 -12.32 11.72
C ILE A 70 -18.23 -12.57 11.77
N SER A 71 -17.69 -13.10 10.70
CA SER A 71 -16.25 -13.28 10.52
C SER A 71 -15.70 -12.10 9.72
N ILE A 72 -14.72 -11.40 10.26
CA ILE A 72 -14.17 -10.15 9.70
C ILE A 72 -12.72 -10.34 9.27
N GLU A 73 -12.45 -9.97 8.04
CA GLU A 73 -11.09 -9.73 7.53
C GLU A 73 -10.80 -8.23 7.63
N GLU A 74 -9.75 -7.88 8.37
CA GLU A 74 -9.38 -6.49 8.61
C GLU A 74 -8.48 -5.94 7.51
N GLN A 75 -8.54 -4.63 7.26
CA GLN A 75 -7.62 -3.92 6.37
C GLN A 75 -6.20 -3.99 6.91
N GLN A 76 -5.25 -4.28 6.04
CA GLN A 76 -3.81 -4.25 6.34
C GLN A 76 -3.19 -3.06 5.60
N PRO A 77 -3.00 -1.92 6.26
CA PRO A 77 -2.48 -0.72 5.62
C PRO A 77 -1.02 -0.94 5.18
N LEU A 78 -0.74 -0.64 3.91
CA LEU A 78 0.60 -0.65 3.34
C LEU A 78 1.17 0.77 3.23
N GLY A 79 0.33 1.74 2.89
CA GLY A 79 0.74 3.12 2.65
C GLY A 79 -0.44 4.09 2.61
N LEU A 80 -0.12 5.37 2.54
CA LEU A 80 -1.08 6.42 2.22
C LEU A 80 -1.24 6.46 0.69
N TRP A 81 -2.47 6.58 0.21
CA TRP A 81 -2.79 6.61 -1.21
C TRP A 81 -3.29 7.98 -1.63
N ASN A 82 -2.59 8.59 -2.58
CA ASN A 82 -2.85 9.95 -3.03
C ASN A 82 -2.95 10.92 -1.82
N GLU A 83 -4.04 11.70 -1.69
CA GLU A 83 -4.14 12.71 -0.63
C GLU A 83 -4.95 12.25 0.58
N ASN A 84 -5.98 11.39 0.39
CA ASN A 84 -7.03 11.20 1.38
C ASN A 84 -7.39 9.74 1.67
N GLN A 85 -6.67 8.79 1.12
CA GLN A 85 -6.96 7.38 1.28
C GLN A 85 -5.74 6.63 1.81
N MET A 86 -5.96 5.42 2.27
CA MET A 86 -4.93 4.42 2.48
C MET A 86 -5.03 3.34 1.40
N ILE A 87 -3.94 2.62 1.19
CA ILE A 87 -3.89 1.46 0.33
C ILE A 87 -3.45 0.26 1.17
N ASN A 88 -4.12 -0.87 0.95
CA ASN A 88 -3.81 -2.10 1.65
C ASN A 88 -2.77 -2.95 0.90
N THR A 89 -2.32 -4.04 1.52
CA THR A 89 -1.34 -4.97 0.94
C THR A 89 -1.85 -5.72 -0.29
N TRP A 90 -3.17 -5.71 -0.54
CA TRP A 90 -3.80 -6.32 -1.74
C TRP A 90 -3.95 -5.34 -2.91
N GLY A 91 -3.55 -4.08 -2.73
CA GLY A 91 -3.68 -3.05 -3.77
C GLY A 91 -5.11 -2.51 -3.90
N GLU A 92 -5.85 -2.46 -2.79
CA GLU A 92 -7.18 -1.86 -2.73
C GLU A 92 -7.10 -0.56 -1.93
N SER A 93 -7.64 0.54 -2.46
CA SER A 93 -7.73 1.79 -1.72
C SER A 93 -8.93 1.78 -0.76
N PHE A 94 -8.77 2.35 0.42
CA PHE A 94 -9.82 2.44 1.44
C PHE A 94 -9.68 3.72 2.25
N THR A 95 -10.75 4.08 2.94
CA THR A 95 -10.77 5.26 3.82
C THR A 95 -10.99 4.82 5.27
N ALA A 96 -10.04 5.16 6.13
CA ALA A 96 -10.16 4.99 7.56
C ALA A 96 -9.42 6.11 8.29
N ASN A 97 -9.67 6.25 9.60
CA ASN A 97 -8.98 7.23 10.41
C ASN A 97 -7.52 6.80 10.63
N THR A 98 -6.56 7.57 10.12
CA THR A 98 -5.13 7.33 10.34
C THR A 98 -4.70 7.48 11.80
N GLY A 99 -5.45 8.22 12.62
CA GLY A 99 -5.23 8.31 14.07
C GLY A 99 -5.51 7.01 14.84
N ALA A 100 -6.00 5.96 14.18
CA ALA A 100 -6.10 4.62 14.75
C ALA A 100 -4.82 3.79 14.57
N LEU A 101 -3.88 4.26 13.74
CA LEU A 101 -2.58 3.61 13.57
C LEU A 101 -1.74 3.80 14.85
N ASP A 102 -0.87 2.86 15.13
CA ASP A 102 0.08 2.98 16.22
C ASP A 102 1.08 4.12 15.94
N ASP A 103 1.52 4.82 16.96
CA ASP A 103 2.36 6.02 16.87
C ASP A 103 3.72 5.77 16.20
N ASP A 104 4.20 4.54 16.19
CA ASP A 104 5.45 4.10 15.56
C ASP A 104 5.31 3.65 14.10
N VAL A 105 4.10 3.59 13.59
CA VAL A 105 3.84 3.18 12.20
C VAL A 105 4.02 4.36 11.25
N SER A 106 5.12 4.34 10.49
CA SER A 106 5.36 5.28 9.39
C SER A 106 4.98 4.66 8.06
N LEU A 107 3.87 5.08 7.48
CA LEU A 107 3.41 4.59 6.19
C LEU A 107 4.05 5.38 5.04
N PRO A 108 4.53 4.69 3.98
CA PRO A 108 5.01 5.36 2.78
C PRO A 108 3.87 6.10 2.06
N GLN A 109 4.23 7.18 1.38
CA GLN A 109 3.31 7.91 0.51
C GLN A 109 3.32 7.29 -0.89
N LEU A 110 2.20 6.72 -1.32
CA LEU A 110 2.02 6.10 -2.62
C LEU A 110 1.07 6.93 -3.47
N ARG A 111 1.43 7.18 -4.73
CA ARG A 111 0.63 8.00 -5.64
C ARG A 111 0.56 7.38 -7.03
N GLY A 112 -0.61 7.51 -7.67
CA GLY A 112 -0.82 7.06 -9.03
C GLY A 112 -2.17 7.46 -9.58
N PRO A 113 -2.38 7.30 -10.90
CA PRO A 113 -3.69 7.41 -11.51
C PRO A 113 -4.68 6.41 -10.90
N GLU A 114 -5.95 6.76 -10.95
CA GLU A 114 -7.03 5.86 -10.54
C GLU A 114 -6.97 4.52 -11.30
N GLY A 115 -7.15 3.41 -10.59
CA GLY A 115 -7.08 2.06 -11.13
C GLY A 115 -5.65 1.50 -11.24
N THR A 116 -4.62 2.22 -10.76
CA THR A 116 -3.23 1.73 -10.76
C THR A 116 -2.76 1.26 -9.38
N GLU A 117 -3.66 1.14 -8.41
CA GLU A 117 -3.38 0.79 -7.02
C GLU A 117 -2.53 -0.48 -6.91
N SER A 118 -3.00 -1.58 -7.51
CA SER A 118 -2.30 -2.87 -7.49
C SER A 118 -0.93 -2.79 -8.16
N LEU A 119 -0.81 -2.01 -9.26
CA LEU A 119 0.46 -1.81 -9.96
C LEU A 119 1.47 -1.06 -9.08
N VAL A 120 1.02 -0.03 -8.36
CA VAL A 120 1.88 0.75 -7.46
C VAL A 120 2.32 -0.09 -6.26
N VAL A 121 1.42 -0.89 -5.67
CA VAL A 121 1.76 -1.83 -4.58
C VAL A 121 2.78 -2.87 -5.02
N GLN A 122 2.59 -3.47 -6.20
CA GLN A 122 3.55 -4.42 -6.76
C GLN A 122 4.93 -3.77 -6.93
N ARG A 123 4.99 -2.58 -7.54
CA ARG A 123 6.24 -1.84 -7.75
C ARG A 123 6.91 -1.46 -6.43
N TYR A 124 6.14 -1.03 -5.46
CA TYR A 124 6.66 -0.73 -4.13
C TYR A 124 7.35 -1.95 -3.51
N ALA A 125 6.71 -3.11 -3.57
CA ALA A 125 7.30 -4.35 -3.06
C ALA A 125 8.58 -4.79 -3.80
N GLU A 126 8.65 -4.54 -5.11
CA GLU A 126 9.86 -4.80 -5.91
C GLU A 126 11.01 -3.87 -5.51
N LEU A 127 10.73 -2.56 -5.41
CA LEU A 127 11.72 -1.57 -4.98
C LEU A 127 12.21 -1.84 -3.56
N ALA A 128 11.31 -2.18 -2.64
CA ALA A 128 11.67 -2.54 -1.27
C ALA A 128 12.68 -3.71 -1.23
N ARG A 129 12.49 -4.73 -2.07
CA ARG A 129 13.43 -5.85 -2.19
C ARG A 129 14.79 -5.44 -2.78
N TRP A 130 14.81 -4.57 -3.79
CA TRP A 130 16.06 -4.11 -4.40
C TRP A 130 16.89 -3.23 -3.45
N PHE A 131 16.25 -2.37 -2.65
CA PHE A 131 16.94 -1.46 -1.75
C PHE A 131 17.23 -2.04 -0.36
N ALA A 132 16.59 -3.14 0.04
CA ALA A 132 16.82 -3.79 1.34
C ALA A 132 18.31 -4.12 1.63
N PRO A 133 19.13 -4.62 0.69
CA PRO A 133 20.55 -4.89 0.93
C PRO A 133 21.37 -3.64 1.27
N LEU A 134 20.85 -2.45 0.98
CA LEU A 134 21.50 -1.15 1.26
C LEU A 134 20.98 -0.51 2.55
N ASP A 135 20.09 -1.20 3.28
CA ASP A 135 19.36 -0.65 4.44
C ASP A 135 18.59 0.64 4.09
N LEU A 136 18.07 0.70 2.87
CA LEU A 136 17.26 1.81 2.38
C LEU A 136 15.82 1.34 2.14
N HIS A 137 14.86 2.18 2.52
CA HIS A 137 13.44 1.94 2.25
C HIS A 137 12.85 3.07 1.42
N VAL A 138 11.83 2.72 0.66
CA VAL A 138 11.07 3.67 -0.14
C VAL A 138 10.09 4.38 0.78
N THR A 139 10.21 5.69 0.91
CA THR A 139 9.32 6.55 1.70
C THR A 139 8.22 7.16 0.86
N GLU A 140 8.48 7.38 -0.43
CA GLU A 140 7.48 7.82 -1.40
C GLU A 140 7.65 7.09 -2.72
N LEU A 141 6.54 6.74 -3.37
CA LEU A 141 6.52 6.19 -4.73
C LEU A 141 5.39 6.82 -5.53
N GLU A 142 5.73 7.35 -6.69
CA GLU A 142 4.79 7.97 -7.61
C GLU A 142 4.82 7.30 -8.98
N LEU A 143 3.64 6.95 -9.48
CA LEU A 143 3.39 6.64 -10.87
C LEU A 143 2.70 7.84 -11.53
N SER A 144 3.40 8.52 -12.43
CA SER A 144 2.81 9.66 -13.14
C SER A 144 1.73 9.23 -14.15
N ALA A 145 0.89 10.18 -14.59
CA ALA A 145 -0.11 9.95 -15.64
C ALA A 145 0.51 9.49 -17.00
N ARG A 146 1.82 9.66 -17.17
CA ARG A 146 2.59 9.18 -18.33
C ARG A 146 3.29 7.85 -18.07
N TYR A 147 2.94 7.17 -17.00
CA TYR A 147 3.51 5.88 -16.56
C TYR A 147 5.03 5.94 -16.32
N ALA A 148 5.53 7.05 -15.84
CA ALA A 148 6.90 7.18 -15.36
C ALA A 148 6.94 7.11 -13.83
N TRP A 149 7.90 6.37 -13.30
CA TRP A 149 8.10 6.11 -11.89
C TRP A 149 9.10 7.08 -11.28
N ARG A 150 8.78 7.57 -10.09
CA ARG A 150 9.67 8.31 -9.18
C ARG A 150 9.58 7.72 -7.79
N ALA A 151 10.68 7.75 -7.07
CA ALA A 151 10.72 7.29 -5.68
C ALA A 151 11.57 8.23 -4.83
N HIS A 152 11.27 8.25 -3.53
CA HIS A 152 12.15 8.79 -2.49
C HIS A 152 12.57 7.68 -1.55
N LEU A 153 13.81 7.72 -1.11
CA LEU A 153 14.38 6.77 -0.17
C LEU A 153 14.54 7.38 1.22
N SER A 154 14.71 6.54 2.22
CA SER A 154 14.84 6.91 3.64
C SER A 154 16.05 7.79 3.97
N ASN A 155 17.00 7.96 3.05
CA ASN A 155 18.14 8.86 3.13
C ASN A 155 17.93 10.19 2.38
N ASP A 156 16.68 10.55 2.10
CA ASP A 156 16.24 11.75 1.36
C ASP A 156 16.68 11.80 -0.11
N MET A 157 17.12 10.67 -0.67
CA MET A 157 17.48 10.60 -2.08
C MET A 157 16.24 10.47 -2.96
N ALA A 158 16.07 11.40 -3.91
CA ALA A 158 15.04 11.30 -4.94
C ALA A 158 15.57 10.47 -6.15
N LEU A 159 14.72 9.62 -6.71
CA LEU A 159 15.04 8.76 -7.84
C LEU A 159 14.08 9.01 -9.02
N ASP A 160 14.63 9.34 -10.18
CA ASP A 160 13.90 9.26 -11.45
C ASP A 160 14.16 7.88 -12.08
N LEU A 161 13.18 6.98 -11.97
CA LEU A 161 13.29 5.60 -12.44
C LEU A 161 12.89 5.43 -13.92
N GLY A 162 12.08 6.37 -14.43
CA GLY A 162 11.55 6.33 -15.79
C GLY A 162 10.39 5.37 -15.97
N ARG A 163 10.08 5.02 -17.21
CA ARG A 163 8.98 4.11 -17.55
C ARG A 163 9.40 2.65 -17.45
N ASP A 164 8.42 1.80 -17.22
CA ASP A 164 8.55 0.35 -17.32
C ASP A 164 7.52 -0.15 -18.36
N PRO A 165 7.95 -0.48 -19.58
CA PRO A 165 7.06 -0.99 -20.61
C PRO A 165 6.69 -2.48 -20.44
N GLY A 166 7.22 -3.14 -19.40
CA GLY A 166 7.07 -4.56 -19.13
C GLY A 166 8.40 -5.24 -18.87
N ALA A 167 8.35 -6.41 -18.25
CA ALA A 167 9.46 -7.02 -17.52
C ALA A 167 10.81 -7.10 -18.26
N ASP A 168 10.83 -7.30 -19.58
CA ASP A 168 12.08 -7.51 -20.34
C ASP A 168 12.20 -6.63 -21.60
N ALA A 169 11.23 -5.73 -21.83
CA ALA A 169 11.25 -4.89 -23.01
C ALA A 169 12.02 -3.59 -22.75
N PRO A 170 12.90 -3.16 -23.66
CA PRO A 170 13.46 -1.82 -23.61
C PRO A 170 12.33 -0.79 -23.72
N ASP A 171 12.40 0.32 -22.97
CA ASP A 171 11.43 1.40 -23.07
C ASP A 171 11.38 1.94 -24.51
N PRO A 172 10.28 1.75 -25.26
CA PRO A 172 10.19 2.18 -26.66
C PRO A 172 10.25 3.71 -26.81
N HIS A 173 10.03 4.44 -25.73
CA HIS A 173 10.15 5.90 -25.64
C HIS A 173 11.41 6.34 -24.88
N GLY A 174 12.26 5.38 -24.47
CA GLY A 174 13.53 5.62 -23.82
C GLY A 174 14.61 6.05 -24.81
N LEU A 175 15.78 6.39 -24.27
CA LEU A 175 16.94 6.66 -25.10
C LEU A 175 17.44 5.36 -25.76
N PRO A 176 17.97 5.43 -27.01
CA PRO A 176 18.53 4.25 -27.67
C PRO A 176 19.57 3.54 -26.79
N GLY A 177 19.44 2.24 -26.62
CA GLY A 177 20.32 1.44 -25.77
C GLY A 177 19.99 1.49 -24.27
N ALA A 178 18.87 2.08 -23.86
CA ALA A 178 18.42 2.05 -22.47
C ALA A 178 18.18 0.61 -22.00
N LEU A 179 18.67 0.31 -20.79
CA LEU A 179 18.43 -0.97 -20.16
C LEU A 179 16.94 -1.15 -19.78
N PRO A 180 16.46 -2.39 -19.71
CA PRO A 180 15.17 -2.70 -19.07
C PRO A 180 15.08 -2.12 -17.66
N PHE A 181 13.87 -1.86 -17.20
CA PHE A 181 13.62 -1.18 -15.92
C PHE A 181 14.35 -1.85 -14.74
N ALA A 182 14.18 -3.16 -14.57
CA ALA A 182 14.84 -3.91 -13.50
C ALA A 182 16.38 -3.78 -13.56
N ALA A 183 16.96 -3.97 -14.74
CA ALA A 183 18.42 -3.90 -14.93
C ALA A 183 18.99 -2.49 -14.63
N ARG A 184 18.22 -1.42 -14.83
CA ARG A 184 18.61 -0.06 -14.43
C ARG A 184 18.72 0.06 -12.91
N ILE A 185 17.74 -0.49 -12.19
CA ILE A 185 17.73 -0.44 -10.73
C ILE A 185 18.83 -1.32 -10.14
N GLU A 186 18.96 -2.55 -10.63
CA GLU A 186 20.02 -3.47 -10.19
C GLU A 186 21.42 -2.87 -10.39
N ARG A 187 21.65 -2.27 -11.54
CA ARG A 187 22.90 -1.54 -11.80
C ARG A 187 23.13 -0.41 -10.80
N PHE A 188 22.11 0.38 -10.52
CA PHE A 188 22.20 1.46 -9.53
C PHE A 188 22.52 0.92 -8.13
N VAL A 189 21.80 -0.11 -7.67
CA VAL A 189 22.02 -0.75 -6.37
C VAL A 189 23.43 -1.28 -6.23
N GLN A 190 23.99 -1.90 -7.29
CA GLN A 190 25.37 -2.41 -7.27
C GLN A 190 26.41 -1.30 -7.18
N PHE A 191 26.18 -0.18 -7.85
CA PHE A 191 27.18 0.90 -7.94
C PHE A 191 27.00 1.99 -6.86
N LEU A 192 25.89 2.01 -6.15
CA LEU A 192 25.66 3.01 -5.12
C LEU A 192 26.68 2.96 -3.97
N PRO A 193 27.01 1.79 -3.36
CA PRO A 193 27.99 1.74 -2.25
C PRO A 193 29.39 2.25 -2.65
N PRO A 194 30.01 1.80 -3.77
CA PRO A 194 31.29 2.35 -4.17
C PRO A 194 31.23 3.82 -4.61
N ALA A 195 30.08 4.30 -5.09
CA ALA A 195 29.89 5.71 -5.39
C ALA A 195 29.89 6.54 -4.10
N LEU A 196 29.11 6.12 -3.09
CA LEU A 196 29.07 6.78 -1.78
C LEU A 196 30.44 6.84 -1.10
N ALA A 197 31.24 5.76 -1.18
CA ALA A 197 32.59 5.72 -0.64
C ALA A 197 33.51 6.77 -1.27
N ARG A 198 33.33 7.11 -2.54
CA ARG A 198 34.11 8.12 -3.26
C ARG A 198 33.65 9.56 -3.02
N LEU A 199 32.47 9.74 -2.50
CA LEU A 199 31.87 11.06 -2.29
C LEU A 199 32.25 11.69 -0.93
N GLU A 200 33.12 11.03 -0.16
CA GLU A 200 33.69 11.56 1.12
C GLU A 200 32.60 12.13 2.07
N GLY A 201 31.48 11.44 2.15
CA GLY A 201 30.35 11.84 3.01
C GLY A 201 29.37 12.86 2.41
N ARG A 202 29.54 13.27 1.17
CA ARG A 202 28.55 14.12 0.48
C ARG A 202 27.26 13.36 0.23
N GLN A 203 26.16 13.99 0.56
CA GLN A 203 24.82 13.42 0.31
C GLN A 203 24.47 13.46 -1.18
N ILE A 204 23.92 12.37 -1.69
CA ILE A 204 23.26 12.32 -3.00
C ILE A 204 21.81 12.77 -2.80
N LEU A 205 21.45 13.91 -3.39
CA LEU A 205 20.08 14.45 -3.31
C LEU A 205 19.16 13.84 -4.36
N HIS A 206 19.70 13.48 -5.52
CA HIS A 206 18.92 12.97 -6.63
C HIS A 206 19.75 12.06 -7.53
N ALA A 207 19.13 10.98 -8.01
CA ALA A 207 19.70 10.10 -9.02
C ALA A 207 18.72 9.88 -10.17
N ASP A 208 19.18 10.12 -11.39
CA ASP A 208 18.43 9.86 -12.61
C ASP A 208 18.93 8.58 -13.29
N LEU A 209 18.09 7.55 -13.27
CA LEU A 209 18.42 6.21 -13.77
C LEU A 209 18.01 6.00 -15.24
N ARG A 210 17.49 7.01 -15.91
CA ARG A 210 16.97 6.89 -17.28
C ARG A 210 18.07 6.82 -18.36
N TYR A 211 19.30 7.12 -18.00
CA TYR A 211 20.42 7.11 -18.95
C TYR A 211 20.82 5.69 -19.37
N PRO A 212 21.09 5.46 -20.68
CA PRO A 212 21.45 4.14 -21.21
C PRO A 212 22.69 3.54 -20.57
N ASN A 213 23.72 4.37 -20.40
CA ASN A 213 25.08 3.94 -20.03
C ASN A 213 25.46 4.25 -18.58
N GLY A 214 24.51 4.66 -17.75
CA GLY A 214 24.81 5.03 -16.37
C GLY A 214 23.61 5.62 -15.64
N PHE A 215 23.93 6.48 -14.71
CA PHE A 215 22.97 7.32 -14.00
C PHE A 215 23.63 8.66 -13.69
N ALA A 216 22.83 9.72 -13.61
CA ALA A 216 23.32 11.03 -13.23
C ALA A 216 23.02 11.27 -11.74
N LEU A 217 23.98 11.82 -11.01
CA LEU A 217 23.86 12.13 -9.61
C LEU A 217 23.90 13.65 -9.37
N LYS A 218 22.98 14.15 -8.57
CA LYS A 218 23.02 15.50 -8.03
C LYS A 218 23.42 15.41 -6.56
N LEU A 219 24.52 16.05 -6.22
CA LEU A 219 25.08 16.06 -4.88
C LEU A 219 24.67 17.32 -4.12
N ALA A 220 24.64 17.23 -2.81
CA ALA A 220 24.54 18.40 -1.94
C ALA A 220 25.70 19.36 -2.19
N PRO A 221 25.51 20.69 -2.06
CA PRO A 221 26.59 21.66 -2.09
C PRO A 221 27.66 21.27 -1.06
N LEU A 222 28.89 21.68 -1.36
CA LEU A 222 29.95 21.64 -0.32
C LEU A 222 29.61 22.66 0.77
N PRO A 223 29.86 22.35 2.04
CA PRO A 223 29.64 23.28 3.14
C PRO A 223 30.52 24.54 3.03
#